data_7154aad4d3197b39ca24249d4b18435d
#
_entry.id   7154aad4d3197b39ca24249d4b18435d
#
_cell.length_a   1.000
_cell.length_b   1.000
_cell.length_c   1.000
_cell.angle_alpha   90.00
_cell.angle_beta   90.00
_cell.angle_gamma   90.00
#
_symmetry.space_group_name_H-M   'P 1'
#
loop_
_entity.id
_entity.type
_entity.pdbx_description
1 polymer ?
#
loop_
_entity_poly.entity_id
_entity_poly.type
_entity_poly.pdbx_seq_one_letter_code
_entity_poly.pdbx_strand_id
1 'polypeptide(L)'
;IRTAQLNVEALHEHQIQNEELEKEQNQIIERESDELCKRKKIYNRNIKKLKKSLAVYSFKIKNKSVVSYYHDNLRLVGINFLPPIAEDNLHDNRKIIKRLLFALKILPGLLTNQININKQYIDDLQDLIGKWHDTIIAADLLGEDNPGYKALNDKKQMQLEAIENLTASFDEKVKASTQQ
;
A
#
# COMPACT_ATOMS: atom_id res chain seq x y z
N ILE A 1 -7.19 14.30 2.84
CA ILE A 1 -8.04 13.54 3.80
C ILE A 1 -7.28 12.35 4.36
N ARG A 2 -6.90 11.37 3.51
CA ARG A 2 -6.29 10.12 4.02
C ARG A 2 -5.01 10.35 4.83
N THR A 3 -4.13 11.24 4.39
CA THR A 3 -2.90 11.58 5.12
C THR A 3 -3.22 12.16 6.50
N ALA A 4 -4.13 13.13 6.58
CA ALA A 4 -4.53 13.73 7.85
C ALA A 4 -5.23 12.71 8.79
N GLN A 5 -6.03 11.77 8.24
CA GLN A 5 -6.59 10.66 9.03
C GLN A 5 -5.50 9.75 9.59
N LEU A 6 -4.51 9.38 8.76
CA LEU A 6 -3.37 8.58 9.22
C LEU A 6 -2.54 9.29 10.29
N ASN A 7 -2.40 10.62 10.17
CA ASN A 7 -1.71 11.42 11.18
C ASN A 7 -2.45 11.37 12.53
N VAL A 8 -3.77 11.52 12.54
CA VAL A 8 -4.59 11.41 13.76
C VAL A 8 -4.52 9.98 14.32
N GLU A 9 -4.66 8.96 13.46
CA GLU A 9 -4.53 7.55 13.85
C GLU A 9 -3.15 7.28 14.48
N ALA A 10 -2.06 7.83 13.91
CA ALA A 10 -0.71 7.68 14.43
C ALA A 10 -0.51 8.38 15.80
N LEU A 11 -1.07 9.57 15.99
CA LEU A 11 -1.06 10.25 17.30
C LEU A 11 -1.69 9.39 18.38
N HIS A 12 -2.85 8.79 18.10
CA HIS A 12 -3.56 7.94 19.05
C HIS A 12 -2.84 6.61 19.29
N GLU A 13 -2.37 5.94 18.24
CA GLU A 13 -1.67 4.65 18.33
C GLU A 13 -0.38 4.76 19.17
N HIS A 14 0.33 5.88 19.04
CA HIS A 14 1.58 6.11 19.74
C HIS A 14 1.40 6.91 21.06
N GLN A 15 0.14 7.14 21.49
CA GLN A 15 -0.21 7.88 22.72
C GLN A 15 0.45 9.28 22.78
N ILE A 16 0.57 9.93 21.62
CA ILE A 16 1.18 11.25 21.50
C ILE A 16 0.14 12.31 21.88
N GLN A 17 0.33 12.99 23.00
CA GLN A 17 -0.53 14.09 23.44
C GLN A 17 -0.08 15.40 22.78
N ASN A 18 -0.64 15.72 21.62
CA ASN A 18 -0.43 16.99 20.94
C ASN A 18 -1.77 17.50 20.40
N GLU A 19 -2.53 18.17 21.28
CA GLU A 19 -3.88 18.67 20.98
C GLU A 19 -3.92 19.67 19.83
N GLU A 20 -2.89 20.51 19.68
CA GLU A 20 -2.81 21.50 18.61
C GLU A 20 -2.66 20.82 17.24
N LEU A 21 -1.76 19.86 17.15
CA LEU A 21 -1.53 19.10 15.93
C LEU A 21 -2.74 18.25 15.57
N GLU A 22 -3.37 17.59 16.52
CA GLU A 22 -4.60 16.82 16.30
C GLU A 22 -5.74 17.70 15.79
N LYS A 23 -5.90 18.90 16.38
CA LYS A 23 -6.88 19.88 15.94
C LYS A 23 -6.63 20.35 14.50
N GLU A 24 -5.38 20.63 14.15
CA GLU A 24 -5.01 21.01 12.78
C GLU A 24 -5.34 19.90 11.79
N GLN A 25 -4.98 18.65 12.09
CA GLN A 25 -5.29 17.52 11.21
C GLN A 25 -6.79 17.31 11.04
N ASN A 26 -7.58 17.46 12.12
CA ASN A 26 -9.03 17.36 12.04
C ASN A 26 -9.66 18.49 11.18
N GLN A 27 -9.13 19.71 11.23
CA GLN A 27 -9.56 20.80 10.34
C GLN A 27 -9.25 20.51 8.86
N ILE A 28 -8.11 19.88 8.58
CA ILE A 28 -7.77 19.44 7.22
C ILE A 28 -8.77 18.38 6.74
N ILE A 29 -9.09 17.39 7.58
CA ILE A 29 -10.06 16.33 7.26
C ILE A 29 -11.42 16.95 6.92
N GLU A 30 -11.92 17.85 7.73
CA GLU A 30 -13.22 18.51 7.52
C GLU A 30 -13.24 19.31 6.20
N ARG A 31 -12.26 20.19 6.01
CA ARG A 31 -12.15 21.02 4.79
C ARG A 31 -12.08 20.16 3.52
N GLU A 32 -11.23 19.15 3.49
CA GLU A 32 -11.06 18.30 2.31
C GLU A 32 -12.29 17.41 2.07
N SER A 33 -13.00 17.01 3.14
CA SER A 33 -14.25 16.27 3.04
C SER A 33 -15.36 17.10 2.41
N ASP A 34 -15.47 18.36 2.81
CA ASP A 34 -16.42 19.33 2.23
C ASP A 34 -16.14 19.56 0.75
N GLU A 35 -14.86 19.77 0.39
CA GLU A 35 -14.47 19.92 -1.02
C GLU A 35 -14.80 18.67 -1.85
N LEU A 36 -14.55 17.47 -1.31
CA LEU A 36 -14.91 16.22 -1.98
C LEU A 36 -16.44 16.13 -2.20
N CYS A 37 -17.23 16.48 -1.19
CA CYS A 37 -18.70 16.50 -1.29
C CYS A 37 -19.18 17.48 -2.35
N LYS A 38 -18.65 18.69 -2.40
CA LYS A 38 -18.98 19.71 -3.43
C LYS A 38 -18.69 19.19 -4.84
N ARG A 39 -17.59 18.45 -5.03
CA ARG A 39 -17.14 17.92 -6.33
C ARG A 39 -17.68 16.53 -6.68
N LYS A 40 -18.48 15.90 -5.82
CA LYS A 40 -18.98 14.52 -5.98
C LYS A 40 -19.62 14.27 -7.37
N LYS A 41 -20.42 15.20 -7.87
CA LYS A 41 -21.06 15.07 -9.19
C LYS A 41 -20.04 15.03 -10.34
N ILE A 42 -18.98 15.82 -10.25
CA ILE A 42 -17.88 15.88 -11.24
C ILE A 42 -17.12 14.56 -11.23
N TYR A 43 -16.73 14.08 -10.04
CA TYR A 43 -16.02 12.82 -9.90
C TYR A 43 -16.84 11.64 -10.44
N ASN A 44 -18.13 11.55 -10.10
CA ASN A 44 -19.00 10.49 -10.59
C ASN A 44 -19.14 10.51 -12.12
N ARG A 45 -19.23 11.70 -12.73
CA ARG A 45 -19.24 11.84 -14.20
C ARG A 45 -17.92 11.35 -14.82
N ASN A 46 -16.79 11.72 -14.24
CA ASN A 46 -15.47 11.32 -14.73
C ASN A 46 -15.25 9.81 -14.60
N ILE A 47 -15.67 9.21 -13.47
CA ILE A 47 -15.65 7.75 -13.27
C ILE A 47 -16.50 7.03 -14.30
N LYS A 48 -17.71 7.53 -14.60
CA LYS A 48 -18.57 6.96 -15.66
C LYS A 48 -17.94 7.03 -17.05
N LYS A 49 -17.27 8.15 -17.39
CA LYS A 49 -16.54 8.29 -18.65
C LYS A 49 -15.38 7.31 -18.72
N LEU A 50 -14.58 7.20 -17.66
CA LEU A 50 -13.45 6.28 -17.57
C LEU A 50 -13.91 4.82 -17.72
N LYS A 51 -14.98 4.41 -17.02
CA LYS A 51 -15.55 3.05 -17.16
C LYS A 51 -15.97 2.74 -18.59
N LYS A 52 -16.60 3.68 -19.31
CA LYS A 52 -16.97 3.49 -20.72
C LYS A 52 -15.73 3.31 -21.62
N SER A 53 -14.70 4.15 -21.43
CA SER A 53 -13.45 4.04 -22.20
C SER A 53 -12.75 2.70 -21.92
N LEU A 54 -12.64 2.28 -20.67
CA LEU A 54 -11.99 1.02 -20.30
C LEU A 54 -12.74 -0.20 -20.85
N ALA A 55 -14.08 -0.17 -20.89
CA ALA A 55 -14.87 -1.26 -21.46
C ALA A 55 -14.52 -1.55 -22.92
N VAL A 56 -14.22 -0.53 -23.74
CA VAL A 56 -13.82 -0.70 -25.13
C VAL A 56 -12.46 -1.41 -25.28
N TYR A 57 -11.55 -1.22 -24.33
CA TYR A 57 -10.21 -1.83 -24.35
C TYR A 57 -10.15 -3.21 -23.70
N SER A 58 -11.02 -3.49 -22.73
CA SER A 58 -11.02 -4.75 -21.98
C SER A 58 -11.21 -5.99 -22.87
N PHE A 59 -12.01 -5.88 -23.93
CA PHE A 59 -12.23 -6.98 -24.89
C PHE A 59 -10.98 -7.36 -25.72
N LYS A 60 -9.94 -6.53 -25.73
CA LYS A 60 -8.70 -6.76 -26.49
C LYS A 60 -7.60 -7.40 -25.67
N ILE A 61 -7.78 -7.49 -24.35
CA ILE A 61 -6.77 -8.02 -23.43
C ILE A 61 -6.83 -9.55 -23.46
N LYS A 62 -5.73 -10.19 -23.86
CA LYS A 62 -5.62 -11.65 -23.84
C LYS A 62 -5.25 -12.14 -22.45
N ASN A 63 -5.79 -13.30 -22.04
CA ASN A 63 -5.48 -13.92 -20.75
C ASN A 63 -3.97 -14.06 -20.51
N LYS A 64 -3.21 -14.48 -21.53
CA LYS A 64 -1.75 -14.59 -21.48
C LYS A 64 -1.08 -13.26 -21.08
N SER A 65 -1.58 -12.13 -21.59
CA SER A 65 -1.03 -10.81 -21.26
C SER A 65 -1.31 -10.43 -19.80
N VAL A 66 -2.47 -10.86 -19.25
CA VAL A 66 -2.78 -10.66 -17.84
C VAL A 66 -1.83 -11.45 -16.95
N VAL A 67 -1.65 -12.73 -17.25
CA VAL A 67 -0.73 -13.61 -16.51
C VAL A 67 0.71 -13.06 -16.56
N SER A 68 1.21 -12.68 -17.76
CA SER A 68 2.53 -12.06 -17.91
C SER A 68 2.67 -10.80 -17.06
N TYR A 69 1.67 -9.91 -17.10
CA TYR A 69 1.66 -8.69 -16.28
C TYR A 69 1.87 -8.96 -14.79
N TYR A 70 1.20 -9.99 -14.25
CA TYR A 70 1.39 -10.36 -12.84
C TYR A 70 2.81 -10.86 -12.56
N HIS A 71 3.32 -11.77 -13.39
CA HIS A 71 4.66 -12.31 -13.19
C HIS A 71 5.75 -11.26 -13.35
N ASP A 72 5.62 -10.36 -14.34
CA ASP A 72 6.58 -9.27 -14.57
C ASP A 72 6.62 -8.30 -13.39
N ASN A 73 5.45 -7.94 -12.83
CA ASN A 73 5.38 -7.06 -11.66
C ASN A 73 5.90 -7.75 -10.39
N LEU A 74 5.60 -9.03 -10.17
CA LEU A 74 6.15 -9.78 -9.02
C LEU A 74 7.66 -9.93 -9.12
N ARG A 75 8.19 -10.17 -10.33
CA ARG A 75 9.63 -10.20 -10.56
C ARG A 75 10.28 -8.86 -10.24
N LEU A 76 9.67 -7.73 -10.65
CA LEU A 76 10.15 -6.40 -10.32
C LEU A 76 10.17 -6.17 -8.80
N VAL A 77 9.10 -6.55 -8.11
CA VAL A 77 9.02 -6.50 -6.65
C VAL A 77 10.13 -7.31 -6.00
N GLY A 78 10.38 -8.53 -6.49
CA GLY A 78 11.45 -9.39 -6.00
C GLY A 78 12.84 -8.78 -6.19
N ILE A 79 13.11 -8.17 -7.35
CA ILE A 79 14.38 -7.46 -7.59
C ILE A 79 14.57 -6.30 -6.61
N ASN A 80 13.53 -5.54 -6.32
CA ASN A 80 13.58 -4.41 -5.40
C ASN A 80 13.77 -4.84 -3.93
N PHE A 81 13.56 -6.12 -3.60
CA PHE A 81 13.83 -6.69 -2.26
C PHE A 81 15.23 -7.28 -2.12
N LEU A 82 16.05 -7.23 -3.16
CA LEU A 82 17.45 -7.64 -3.03
C LEU A 82 18.21 -6.70 -2.10
N PRO A 83 18.97 -7.21 -1.12
CA PRO A 83 19.73 -6.38 -0.19
C PRO A 83 20.85 -5.58 -0.88
N PRO A 84 21.12 -4.33 -0.43
CA PRO A 84 20.37 -3.60 0.60
C PRO A 84 19.04 -3.06 0.07
N ILE A 85 17.97 -3.20 0.87
CA ILE A 85 16.65 -2.70 0.47
C ILE A 85 16.62 -1.18 0.64
N ALA A 86 16.44 -0.46 -0.46
CA ALA A 86 16.25 0.99 -0.41
C ALA A 86 14.82 1.35 0.03
N GLU A 87 14.67 2.37 0.86
CA GLU A 87 13.35 2.83 1.36
C GLU A 87 12.42 3.23 0.21
N ASP A 88 12.93 3.90 -0.83
CA ASP A 88 12.16 4.25 -2.02
C ASP A 88 11.60 3.00 -2.73
N ASN A 89 12.38 1.93 -2.79
CA ASN A 89 11.94 0.66 -3.36
C ASN A 89 10.77 0.04 -2.56
N LEU A 90 10.76 0.18 -1.23
CA LEU A 90 9.64 -0.28 -0.40
C LEU A 90 8.34 0.45 -0.74
N HIS A 91 8.42 1.77 -0.90
CA HIS A 91 7.25 2.56 -1.28
C HIS A 91 6.69 2.17 -2.65
N ASP A 92 7.56 1.95 -3.63
CA ASP A 92 7.14 1.53 -4.97
C ASP A 92 6.63 0.08 -4.98
N ASN A 93 7.28 -0.82 -4.27
CA ASN A 93 6.79 -2.19 -4.09
C ASN A 93 5.39 -2.22 -3.45
N ARG A 94 5.14 -1.40 -2.41
CA ARG A 94 3.81 -1.27 -1.81
C ARG A 94 2.75 -0.87 -2.85
N LYS A 95 3.04 0.09 -3.73
CA LYS A 95 2.12 0.50 -4.80
C LYS A 95 1.85 -0.64 -5.80
N ILE A 96 2.90 -1.37 -6.19
CA ILE A 96 2.76 -2.50 -7.11
C ILE A 96 1.91 -3.59 -6.46
N ILE A 97 2.26 -4.02 -5.26
CA ILE A 97 1.57 -5.07 -4.51
C ILE A 97 0.08 -4.71 -4.33
N LYS A 98 -0.24 -3.50 -3.89
CA LYS A 98 -1.64 -3.04 -3.77
C LYS A 98 -2.42 -3.15 -5.07
N ARG A 99 -1.81 -2.78 -6.20
CA ARG A 99 -2.45 -2.90 -7.53
C ARG A 99 -2.70 -4.36 -7.90
N LEU A 100 -1.73 -5.24 -7.66
CA LEU A 100 -1.86 -6.67 -7.93
C LEU A 100 -2.97 -7.30 -7.08
N LEU A 101 -2.99 -7.06 -5.77
CA LEU A 101 -4.01 -7.57 -4.85
C LEU A 101 -5.41 -7.05 -5.20
N PHE A 102 -5.54 -5.76 -5.52
CA PHE A 102 -6.82 -5.20 -5.95
C PHE A 102 -7.31 -5.85 -7.25
N ALA A 103 -6.41 -6.04 -8.23
CA ALA A 103 -6.76 -6.66 -9.49
C ALA A 103 -7.13 -8.15 -9.30
N LEU A 104 -6.45 -8.90 -8.41
CA LEU A 104 -6.82 -10.29 -8.09
C LEU A 104 -8.26 -10.46 -7.60
N LYS A 105 -8.82 -9.45 -6.91
CA LYS A 105 -10.21 -9.49 -6.40
C LYS A 105 -11.26 -9.48 -7.52
N ILE A 106 -10.89 -9.00 -8.71
CA ILE A 106 -11.81 -8.85 -9.86
C ILE A 106 -11.52 -9.83 -10.99
N LEU A 107 -10.44 -10.62 -10.90
CA LEU A 107 -10.10 -11.61 -11.91
C LEU A 107 -11.02 -12.84 -11.86
N PRO A 108 -11.38 -13.41 -13.03
CA PRO A 108 -12.02 -14.71 -13.09
C PRO A 108 -11.16 -15.81 -12.45
N GLY A 109 -11.80 -16.77 -11.75
CA GLY A 109 -11.09 -17.85 -11.04
C GLY A 109 -10.11 -18.65 -11.90
N LEU A 110 -10.44 -18.87 -13.18
CA LEU A 110 -9.54 -19.55 -14.11
C LEU A 110 -8.19 -18.80 -14.32
N LEU A 111 -8.21 -17.46 -14.31
CA LEU A 111 -7.00 -16.66 -14.42
C LEU A 111 -6.24 -16.62 -13.10
N THR A 112 -6.92 -16.55 -11.99
CA THR A 112 -6.31 -16.59 -10.66
C THR A 112 -5.52 -17.88 -10.47
N ASN A 113 -6.05 -19.02 -10.91
CA ASN A 113 -5.36 -20.32 -10.85
C ASN A 113 -4.10 -20.35 -11.75
N GLN A 114 -4.13 -19.69 -12.90
CA GLN A 114 -2.94 -19.61 -13.80
C GLN A 114 -1.84 -18.71 -13.22
N ILE A 115 -2.21 -17.68 -12.48
CA ILE A 115 -1.26 -16.76 -11.84
C ILE A 115 -0.55 -17.45 -10.67
N ASN A 116 -1.24 -18.34 -9.95
CA ASN A 116 -0.70 -19.17 -8.86
C ASN A 116 0.17 -18.40 -7.85
N ILE A 117 -0.44 -17.40 -7.21
CA ILE A 117 0.23 -16.54 -6.21
C ILE A 117 -0.25 -16.91 -4.81
N ASN A 118 0.67 -16.99 -3.87
CA ASN A 118 0.37 -17.02 -2.44
C ASN A 118 -0.16 -15.65 -2.00
N LYS A 119 -1.49 -15.50 -2.10
CA LYS A 119 -2.16 -14.24 -1.81
C LYS A 119 -1.97 -13.80 -0.37
N GLN A 120 -2.02 -14.74 0.59
CA GLN A 120 -1.87 -14.42 2.02
C GLN A 120 -0.49 -13.82 2.29
N TYR A 121 0.57 -14.43 1.77
CA TYR A 121 1.92 -13.91 1.89
C TYR A 121 2.07 -12.48 1.34
N ILE A 122 1.44 -12.20 0.19
CA ILE A 122 1.48 -10.86 -0.42
C ILE A 122 0.64 -9.86 0.37
N ASP A 123 -0.50 -10.26 0.96
CA ASP A 123 -1.31 -9.42 1.84
C ASP A 123 -0.51 -9.08 3.12
N ASP A 124 0.11 -10.07 3.78
CA ASP A 124 0.91 -9.88 4.99
C ASP A 124 2.09 -8.93 4.73
N LEU A 125 2.76 -9.10 3.59
CA LEU A 125 3.86 -8.23 3.18
C LEU A 125 3.38 -6.78 2.94
N GLN A 126 2.24 -6.62 2.26
CA GLN A 126 1.65 -5.29 2.03
C GLN A 126 1.31 -4.60 3.35
N ASP A 127 0.77 -5.33 4.31
CA ASP A 127 0.40 -4.80 5.61
C ASP A 127 1.64 -4.40 6.43
N LEU A 128 2.71 -5.21 6.39
CA LEU A 128 3.96 -4.90 7.07
C LEU A 128 4.62 -3.64 6.49
N ILE A 129 4.71 -3.53 5.15
CA ILE A 129 5.23 -2.32 4.49
C ILE A 129 4.33 -1.12 4.79
N GLY A 130 3.02 -1.34 4.90
CA GLY A 130 2.06 -0.31 5.29
C GLY A 130 2.36 0.27 6.67
N LYS A 131 2.53 -0.59 7.67
CA LYS A 131 2.87 -0.20 9.05
C LYS A 131 4.22 0.53 9.13
N TRP A 132 5.23 0.07 8.40
CA TRP A 132 6.52 0.74 8.30
C TRP A 132 6.37 2.17 7.74
N HIS A 133 5.62 2.32 6.65
CA HIS A 133 5.36 3.63 6.03
C HIS A 133 4.57 4.57 6.96
N ASP A 134 3.57 4.04 7.68
CA ASP A 134 2.78 4.83 8.63
C ASP A 134 3.64 5.27 9.83
N THR A 135 4.63 4.47 10.25
CA THR A 135 5.62 4.84 11.28
C THR A 135 6.53 5.98 10.80
N ILE A 136 6.95 5.99 9.52
CA ILE A 136 7.72 7.12 8.95
C ILE A 136 6.90 8.39 9.00
N ILE A 137 5.65 8.35 8.53
CA ILE A 137 4.76 9.53 8.56
C ILE A 137 4.61 10.06 9.99
N ALA A 138 4.45 9.18 10.99
CA ALA A 138 4.35 9.58 12.38
C ALA A 138 5.65 10.21 12.91
N ALA A 139 6.82 9.67 12.54
CA ALA A 139 8.11 10.23 12.91
C ALA A 139 8.34 11.62 12.30
N ASP A 140 8.04 11.77 10.99
CA ASP A 140 8.14 13.05 10.28
C ASP A 140 7.20 14.11 10.87
N LEU A 141 6.00 13.68 11.30
CA LEU A 141 5.01 14.56 11.92
C LEU A 141 5.45 15.09 13.27
N LEU A 142 6.14 14.26 14.07
CA LEU A 142 6.64 14.66 15.40
C LEU A 142 7.86 15.56 15.29
N GLY A 143 8.73 15.32 14.32
CA GLY A 143 10.03 15.96 14.20
C GLY A 143 11.06 15.43 15.22
N GLU A 144 12.34 15.68 14.94
CA GLU A 144 13.48 15.14 15.68
C GLU A 144 13.57 15.63 17.12
N ASP A 145 13.05 16.84 17.41
CA ASP A 145 13.08 17.46 18.74
C ASP A 145 12.07 16.83 19.72
N ASN A 146 11.16 16.00 19.23
CA ASN A 146 10.14 15.38 20.06
C ASN A 146 10.69 14.13 20.78
N PRO A 147 10.49 13.96 22.10
CA PRO A 147 10.95 12.79 22.84
C PRO A 147 10.46 11.44 22.27
N GLY A 148 9.29 11.43 21.61
CA GLY A 148 8.73 10.24 20.95
C GLY A 148 9.41 9.85 19.65
N TYR A 149 10.16 10.77 19.02
CA TYR A 149 10.81 10.52 17.73
C TYR A 149 11.75 9.32 17.76
N LYS A 150 12.57 9.20 18.81
CA LYS A 150 13.51 8.09 18.97
C LYS A 150 12.79 6.74 18.97
N ALA A 151 11.71 6.62 19.73
CA ALA A 151 10.94 5.37 19.80
C ALA A 151 10.33 4.98 18.44
N LEU A 152 9.86 5.97 17.66
CA LEU A 152 9.36 5.74 16.31
C LEU A 152 10.47 5.33 15.34
N ASN A 153 11.64 5.94 15.46
CA ASN A 153 12.78 5.57 14.62
C ASN A 153 13.28 4.16 14.92
N ASP A 154 13.34 3.78 16.21
CA ASP A 154 13.68 2.41 16.61
C ASP A 154 12.63 1.41 16.07
N LYS A 155 11.33 1.74 16.17
CA LYS A 155 10.23 0.95 15.58
C LYS A 155 10.34 0.82 14.08
N LYS A 156 10.65 1.91 13.36
CA LYS A 156 10.91 1.91 11.91
C LYS A 156 11.99 0.91 11.54
N GLN A 157 13.10 0.92 12.28
CA GLN A 157 14.23 0.00 12.05
C GLN A 157 13.83 -1.47 12.27
N MET A 158 13.13 -1.77 13.37
CA MET A 158 12.61 -3.12 13.64
C MET A 158 11.66 -3.61 12.54
N GLN A 159 10.81 -2.72 12.03
CA GLN A 159 9.90 -3.05 10.94
C GLN A 159 10.65 -3.31 9.62
N LEU A 160 11.70 -2.54 9.33
CA LEU A 160 12.56 -2.77 8.18
C LEU A 160 13.24 -4.15 8.24
N GLU A 161 13.81 -4.52 9.38
CA GLU A 161 14.38 -5.84 9.61
C GLU A 161 13.34 -6.97 9.44
N ALA A 162 12.12 -6.74 9.91
CA ALA A 162 11.02 -7.70 9.71
C ALA A 162 10.64 -7.84 8.23
N ILE A 163 10.65 -6.74 7.45
CA ILE A 163 10.43 -6.78 6.01
C ILE A 163 11.56 -7.57 5.31
N GLU A 164 12.81 -7.31 5.64
CA GLU A 164 13.97 -8.04 5.09
C GLU A 164 13.87 -9.54 5.35
N ASN A 165 13.53 -9.93 6.58
CA ASN A 165 13.32 -11.33 6.96
C ASN A 165 12.13 -11.96 6.21
N LEU A 166 11.03 -11.23 6.06
CA LEU A 166 9.85 -11.72 5.36
C LEU A 166 10.13 -11.87 3.86
N THR A 167 10.93 -10.98 3.26
CA THR A 167 11.24 -10.95 1.83
C THR A 167 12.44 -11.84 1.45
N ALA A 168 13.18 -12.36 2.41
CA ALA A 168 14.17 -13.40 2.16
C ALA A 168 13.50 -14.57 1.41
N SER A 169 14.06 -14.97 0.28
CA SER A 169 13.48 -15.99 -0.64
C SER A 169 12.09 -15.62 -1.18
N PHE A 170 11.89 -14.34 -1.51
CA PHE A 170 10.60 -13.82 -2.02
C PHE A 170 10.03 -14.66 -3.16
N ASP A 171 10.85 -15.02 -4.16
CA ASP A 171 10.43 -15.78 -5.34
C ASP A 171 9.86 -17.17 -5.02
N GLU A 172 10.33 -17.78 -3.95
CA GLU A 172 9.84 -19.08 -3.48
C GLU A 172 8.53 -18.91 -2.72
N LYS A 173 8.50 -17.98 -1.77
CA LYS A 173 7.33 -17.72 -0.91
C LYS A 173 6.11 -17.22 -1.69
N VAL A 174 6.33 -16.42 -2.74
CA VAL A 174 5.25 -15.90 -3.57
C VAL A 174 4.58 -16.97 -4.43
N LYS A 175 5.30 -18.04 -4.78
CA LYS A 175 4.80 -19.18 -5.57
C LYS A 175 4.27 -20.33 -4.70
N ALA A 176 4.58 -20.34 -3.41
CA ALA A 176 4.10 -21.40 -2.53
C ALA A 176 2.58 -21.31 -2.43
N SER A 177 1.87 -22.26 -3.01
CA SER A 177 0.45 -22.44 -2.71
C SER A 177 0.30 -22.74 -1.22
N THR A 178 -0.53 -21.99 -0.53
CA THR A 178 -0.98 -22.35 0.82
C THR A 178 -1.59 -23.73 0.72
N GLN A 179 -0.89 -24.77 1.18
CA GLN A 179 -1.50 -26.06 1.40
C GLN A 179 -2.51 -25.86 2.53
N GLN A 180 -3.79 -25.77 2.17
CA GLN A 180 -4.89 -25.96 3.11
C GLN A 180 -5.11 -27.44 3.31
#